data_f188bc1bd6653ba27ac8c96826f8f741
#
_entry.id   f188bc1bd6653ba27ac8c96826f8f741
#
_cell.length_a   1.000
_cell.length_b   1.000
_cell.length_c   1.000
_cell.angle_alpha   90.00
_cell.angle_beta   90.00
_cell.angle_gamma   90.00
#
_symmetry.space_group_name_H-M   'P 1'
#
loop_
_entity.id
_entity.type
_entity.pdbx_description
1 polymer ?
#
loop_
_entity_poly.entity_id
_entity_poly.type
_entity_poly.pdbx_seq_one_letter_code
_entity_poly.pdbx_strand_id
1 'polypeptide(L)'
;EPGEAAWALTLLLGKRRRRLITGRRLRDILRDRGGLPDWLIDDCYGQVGDSAETISLLWPAVQERVEASDPDLPSGDGDMPLSWWMDTLLPAISTRSDEDQANAVIWLWHRTPLDQHFIVNKLLTGGFRVGVSTGLISRAIAEAFDLEESLVVQRLMGGFEPSAERFKQLTACATADEHRSSGTPYPFYLASPLEPERLLETSTSDWQLEWKWDGIRGQLIHRGAGVYLWSRGE
;
A
#
# COMPACT_ATOMS: atom_id res chain seq x y z
N GLU A 1 -9.17 16.45 1.03
CA GLU A 1 -8.82 16.60 2.46
C GLU A 1 -7.50 15.90 2.78
N PRO A 2 -6.66 16.43 3.72
CA PRO A 2 -5.32 15.87 3.98
C PRO A 2 -5.34 14.41 4.46
N GLY A 3 -6.35 14.00 5.20
CA GLY A 3 -6.51 12.61 5.65
C GLY A 3 -6.77 11.64 4.49
N GLU A 4 -7.63 12.03 3.57
CA GLU A 4 -7.93 11.29 2.35
C GLU A 4 -6.69 11.14 1.46
N ALA A 5 -5.98 12.26 1.27
CA ALA A 5 -4.75 12.27 0.49
C ALA A 5 -3.66 11.38 1.12
N ALA A 6 -3.57 11.36 2.46
CA ALA A 6 -2.65 10.49 3.17
C ALA A 6 -2.94 9.00 2.94
N TRP A 7 -4.21 8.60 2.98
CA TRP A 7 -4.63 7.24 2.70
C TRP A 7 -4.43 6.85 1.23
N ALA A 8 -4.83 7.73 0.30
CA ALA A 8 -4.60 7.52 -1.12
C ALA A 8 -3.10 7.34 -1.42
N LEU A 9 -2.25 8.20 -0.86
CA LEU A 9 -0.80 8.10 -1.01
C LEU A 9 -0.25 6.78 -0.44
N THR A 10 -0.73 6.35 0.72
CA THR A 10 -0.32 5.08 1.33
C THR A 10 -0.63 3.88 0.43
N LEU A 11 -1.80 3.90 -0.21
CA LEU A 11 -2.21 2.86 -1.15
C LEU A 11 -1.36 2.89 -2.43
N LEU A 12 -1.08 4.09 -2.95
CA LEU A 12 -0.21 4.28 -4.14
C LEU A 12 1.22 3.82 -3.88
N LEU A 13 1.78 4.09 -2.71
CA LEU A 13 3.12 3.65 -2.32
C LEU A 13 3.24 2.12 -2.24
N GLY A 14 2.12 1.40 -2.24
CA GLY A 14 2.09 -0.06 -2.33
C GLY A 14 2.76 -0.77 -1.15
N LYS A 15 3.03 -0.07 -0.04
CA LYS A 15 3.59 -0.70 1.15
C LYS A 15 2.60 -1.72 1.69
N ARG A 16 3.08 -2.95 1.91
CA ARG A 16 2.26 -4.03 2.45
C ARG A 16 1.68 -3.61 3.80
N ARG A 17 0.39 -3.40 3.82
CA ARG A 17 -0.34 -3.20 5.07
C ARG A 17 -0.61 -4.54 5.74
N ARG A 18 -0.86 -4.48 7.05
CA ARG A 18 -1.35 -5.64 7.79
C ARG A 18 -2.61 -6.15 7.09
N ARG A 19 -2.61 -7.42 6.72
CA ARG A 19 -3.81 -8.09 6.20
C ARG A 19 -4.89 -8.02 7.27
N LEU A 20 -6.02 -7.47 6.93
CA LEU A 20 -7.19 -7.46 7.79
C LEU A 20 -7.87 -8.83 7.77
N ILE A 21 -8.08 -9.37 6.55
CA ILE A 21 -8.65 -10.69 6.32
C ILE A 21 -7.79 -11.39 5.26
N THR A 22 -7.55 -12.69 5.39
CA THR A 22 -6.80 -13.43 4.37
C THR A 22 -7.65 -13.67 3.12
N GLY A 23 -7.04 -13.68 1.93
CA GLY A 23 -7.75 -14.00 0.69
C GLY A 23 -8.39 -15.38 0.73
N ARG A 24 -7.75 -16.35 1.42
CA ARG A 24 -8.36 -17.68 1.67
C ARG A 24 -9.65 -17.54 2.47
N ARG A 25 -9.63 -16.80 3.58
CA ARG A 25 -10.82 -16.60 4.42
C ARG A 25 -11.98 -15.97 3.64
N LEU A 26 -11.70 -14.98 2.79
CA LEU A 26 -12.73 -14.38 1.94
C LEU A 26 -13.32 -15.40 0.93
N ARG A 27 -12.49 -16.25 0.33
CA ARG A 27 -12.98 -17.34 -0.54
C ARG A 27 -13.82 -18.37 0.22
N ASP A 28 -13.39 -18.73 1.45
CA ASP A 28 -14.16 -19.63 2.31
C ASP A 28 -15.54 -19.04 2.64
N ILE A 29 -15.61 -17.75 2.98
CA ILE A 29 -16.88 -17.06 3.19
C ILE A 29 -17.78 -17.11 1.96
N LEU A 30 -17.24 -16.80 0.77
CA LEU A 30 -17.99 -16.87 -0.47
C LEU A 30 -18.50 -18.29 -0.76
N ARG A 31 -17.67 -19.30 -0.57
CA ARG A 31 -18.00 -20.71 -0.74
C ARG A 31 -19.15 -21.11 0.19
N ASP A 32 -18.96 -20.90 1.49
CA ASP A 32 -19.87 -21.38 2.51
C ASP A 32 -21.23 -20.68 2.45
N ARG A 33 -21.23 -19.37 2.27
CA ARG A 33 -22.46 -18.57 2.20
C ARG A 33 -23.11 -18.61 0.82
N GLY A 34 -22.32 -18.67 -0.25
CA GLY A 34 -22.81 -18.78 -1.62
C GLY A 34 -23.21 -20.18 -2.04
N GLY A 35 -22.94 -21.21 -1.20
CA GLY A 35 -23.22 -22.60 -1.54
C GLY A 35 -22.47 -23.07 -2.79
N LEU A 36 -21.26 -22.56 -2.99
CA LEU A 36 -20.42 -22.95 -4.13
C LEU A 36 -19.59 -24.18 -3.79
N PRO A 37 -19.43 -25.14 -4.72
CA PRO A 37 -18.59 -26.30 -4.51
C PRO A 37 -17.11 -25.90 -4.46
N ASP A 38 -16.32 -26.61 -3.63
CA ASP A 38 -14.89 -26.34 -3.43
C ASP A 38 -14.11 -26.29 -4.75
N TRP A 39 -14.34 -27.29 -5.63
CA TRP A 39 -13.64 -27.37 -6.91
C TRP A 39 -13.82 -26.13 -7.78
N LEU A 40 -15.01 -25.50 -7.74
CA LEU A 40 -15.29 -24.32 -8.56
C LEU A 40 -14.48 -23.11 -8.08
N ILE A 41 -14.42 -22.90 -6.76
CA ILE A 41 -13.62 -21.81 -6.17
C ILE A 41 -12.13 -22.03 -6.49
N ASP A 42 -11.65 -23.25 -6.34
CA ASP A 42 -10.24 -23.59 -6.56
C ASP A 42 -9.85 -23.45 -8.04
N ASP A 43 -10.68 -23.91 -8.95
CA ASP A 43 -10.44 -23.75 -10.39
C ASP A 43 -10.45 -22.28 -10.82
N CYS A 44 -11.46 -21.52 -10.39
CA CYS A 44 -11.52 -20.09 -10.69
C CYS A 44 -10.30 -19.35 -10.12
N TYR A 45 -9.93 -19.64 -8.88
CA TYR A 45 -8.72 -19.06 -8.29
C TYR A 45 -7.44 -19.49 -9.01
N GLY A 46 -7.36 -20.76 -9.43
CA GLY A 46 -6.23 -21.29 -10.21
C GLY A 46 -6.04 -20.56 -11.54
N GLN A 47 -7.13 -20.17 -12.20
CA GLN A 47 -7.09 -19.43 -13.47
C GLN A 47 -6.77 -17.93 -13.27
N VAL A 48 -7.40 -17.32 -12.27
CA VAL A 48 -7.27 -15.86 -12.02
C VAL A 48 -5.99 -15.53 -11.25
N GLY A 49 -5.61 -16.37 -10.27
CA GLY A 49 -4.43 -16.17 -9.43
C GLY A 49 -4.59 -15.10 -8.34
N ASP A 50 -5.77 -14.48 -8.22
CA ASP A 50 -6.06 -13.40 -7.27
C ASP A 50 -7.40 -13.61 -6.58
N SER A 51 -7.39 -13.64 -5.23
CA SER A 51 -8.61 -13.90 -4.45
C SER A 51 -9.63 -12.77 -4.56
N ALA A 52 -9.19 -11.52 -4.60
CA ALA A 52 -10.10 -10.38 -4.67
C ALA A 52 -10.85 -10.36 -6.01
N GLU A 53 -10.13 -10.65 -7.09
CA GLU A 53 -10.71 -10.74 -8.42
C GLU A 53 -11.63 -11.95 -8.56
N THR A 54 -11.19 -13.14 -8.11
CA THR A 54 -12.02 -14.37 -8.11
C THR A 54 -13.36 -14.13 -7.42
N ILE A 55 -13.34 -13.50 -6.23
CA ILE A 55 -14.56 -13.21 -5.47
C ILE A 55 -15.44 -12.23 -6.24
N SER A 56 -14.86 -11.17 -6.79
CA SER A 56 -15.61 -10.15 -7.54
C SER A 56 -16.31 -10.71 -8.78
N LEU A 57 -15.70 -11.69 -9.43
CA LEU A 57 -16.29 -12.39 -10.59
C LEU A 57 -17.38 -13.39 -10.21
N LEU A 58 -17.26 -14.06 -9.07
CA LEU A 58 -18.22 -15.10 -8.63
C LEU A 58 -19.40 -14.52 -7.82
N TRP A 59 -19.21 -13.42 -7.11
CA TRP A 59 -20.25 -12.82 -6.27
C TRP A 59 -21.57 -12.55 -7.00
N PRO A 60 -21.60 -11.98 -8.21
CA PRO A 60 -22.85 -11.71 -8.92
C PRO A 60 -23.71 -12.96 -9.15
N ALA A 61 -23.10 -14.15 -9.25
CA ALA A 61 -23.81 -15.41 -9.46
C ALA A 61 -24.49 -15.94 -8.19
N VAL A 62 -24.13 -15.44 -7.02
CA VAL A 62 -24.64 -15.91 -5.73
C VAL A 62 -25.37 -14.88 -4.90
N GLN A 63 -25.17 -13.59 -5.15
CA GLN A 63 -25.64 -12.49 -4.31
C GLN A 63 -27.15 -12.55 -4.00
N GLU A 64 -27.98 -12.94 -4.96
CA GLU A 64 -29.45 -12.97 -4.79
C GLU A 64 -29.92 -14.05 -3.79
N ARG A 65 -29.12 -15.09 -3.58
CA ARG A 65 -29.43 -16.22 -2.67
C ARG A 65 -28.73 -16.13 -1.33
N VAL A 66 -27.82 -15.18 -1.16
CA VAL A 66 -27.11 -14.96 0.09
C VAL A 66 -27.79 -13.84 0.87
N GLU A 67 -28.36 -14.19 1.99
CA GLU A 67 -29.00 -13.20 2.87
C GLU A 67 -27.93 -12.40 3.63
N ALA A 68 -28.09 -11.07 3.65
CA ALA A 68 -27.31 -10.19 4.49
C ALA A 68 -28.03 -9.95 5.81
N SER A 69 -27.40 -10.32 6.91
CA SER A 69 -27.79 -9.83 8.24
C SER A 69 -27.24 -8.40 8.43
N ASP A 70 -27.92 -7.57 9.21
CA ASP A 70 -27.40 -6.25 9.56
C ASP A 70 -26.44 -6.41 10.76
N PRO A 71 -25.12 -6.36 10.53
CA PRO A 71 -24.16 -6.47 11.62
C PRO A 71 -24.11 -5.14 12.36
N ASP A 72 -23.90 -5.18 13.67
CA ASP A 72 -23.64 -3.99 14.48
C ASP A 72 -22.24 -3.40 14.09
N LEU A 73 -22.19 -2.73 12.95
CA LEU A 73 -21.01 -2.06 12.40
C LEU A 73 -21.16 -0.55 12.48
N PRO A 74 -20.04 0.17 12.54
CA PRO A 74 -20.07 1.62 12.39
C PRO A 74 -20.82 1.97 11.09
N SER A 75 -21.93 2.69 11.22
CA SER A 75 -22.71 3.17 10.09
C SER A 75 -22.26 4.58 9.72
N GLY A 76 -22.19 4.85 8.44
CA GLY A 76 -21.99 6.19 7.91
C GLY A 76 -23.14 6.58 7.02
N ASP A 77 -23.50 7.86 7.02
CA ASP A 77 -24.53 8.42 6.16
C ASP A 77 -23.93 8.83 4.83
N GLY A 78 -24.29 8.16 3.75
CA GLY A 78 -23.90 8.52 2.39
C GLY A 78 -22.49 8.06 1.98
N ASP A 79 -21.84 8.86 1.14
CA ASP A 79 -20.51 8.59 0.60
C ASP A 79 -19.43 8.82 1.67
N MET A 80 -19.03 7.75 2.35
CA MET A 80 -18.02 7.85 3.40
C MET A 80 -16.63 8.01 2.80
N PRO A 81 -15.80 8.89 3.39
CA PRO A 81 -14.44 9.12 2.92
C PRO A 81 -13.54 7.89 3.08
N LEU A 82 -12.50 7.78 2.26
CA LEU A 82 -11.54 6.66 2.29
C LEU A 82 -10.92 6.47 3.69
N SER A 83 -10.63 7.55 4.40
CA SER A 83 -10.11 7.51 5.78
C SER A 83 -11.07 6.79 6.73
N TRP A 84 -12.37 7.02 6.62
CA TRP A 84 -13.36 6.31 7.43
C TRP A 84 -13.36 4.80 7.14
N TRP A 85 -13.28 4.43 5.85
CA TRP A 85 -13.16 3.03 5.46
C TRP A 85 -11.93 2.37 6.10
N MET A 86 -10.78 3.05 6.01
CA MET A 86 -9.50 2.50 6.40
C MET A 86 -9.26 2.51 7.91
N ASP A 87 -9.78 3.51 8.62
CA ASP A 87 -9.54 3.70 10.06
C ASP A 87 -10.67 3.15 10.93
N THR A 88 -11.90 3.00 10.37
CA THR A 88 -13.07 2.65 11.15
C THR A 88 -13.73 1.35 10.68
N LEU A 89 -14.25 1.30 9.45
CA LEU A 89 -15.07 0.18 8.99
C LEU A 89 -14.27 -1.11 8.82
N LEU A 90 -13.21 -1.09 8.03
CA LEU A 90 -12.45 -2.31 7.73
C LEU A 90 -11.75 -2.91 8.97
N PRO A 91 -11.16 -2.13 9.89
CA PRO A 91 -10.68 -2.65 11.17
C PRO A 91 -11.79 -3.27 12.02
N ALA A 92 -12.97 -2.62 12.10
CA ALA A 92 -14.11 -3.14 12.85
C ALA A 92 -14.57 -4.50 12.33
N ILE A 93 -14.53 -4.74 11.01
CA ILE A 93 -14.83 -6.05 10.41
C ILE A 93 -13.75 -7.07 10.79
N SER A 94 -12.47 -6.69 10.74
CA SER A 94 -11.36 -7.61 10.91
C SER A 94 -11.18 -8.18 12.33
N THR A 95 -11.70 -7.48 13.34
CA THR A 95 -11.54 -7.87 14.76
C THR A 95 -12.66 -8.73 15.31
N ARG A 96 -13.67 -9.07 14.48
CA ARG A 96 -14.83 -9.86 14.87
C ARG A 96 -14.52 -11.35 14.97
N SER A 97 -15.44 -12.09 15.60
CA SER A 97 -15.44 -13.56 15.55
C SER A 97 -15.58 -14.06 14.12
N ASP A 98 -15.20 -15.30 13.85
CA ASP A 98 -15.25 -15.85 12.50
C ASP A 98 -16.66 -15.78 11.86
N GLU A 99 -17.70 -16.01 12.64
CA GLU A 99 -19.09 -15.95 12.18
C GLU A 99 -19.54 -14.51 11.95
N ASP A 100 -19.29 -13.62 12.91
CA ASP A 100 -19.63 -12.20 12.79
C ASP A 100 -18.85 -11.51 11.68
N GLN A 101 -17.59 -11.94 11.47
CA GLN A 101 -16.77 -11.46 10.37
C GLN A 101 -17.36 -11.88 9.01
N ALA A 102 -17.82 -13.13 8.89
CA ALA A 102 -18.48 -13.60 7.66
C ALA A 102 -19.75 -12.79 7.38
N ASN A 103 -20.59 -12.58 8.39
CA ASN A 103 -21.80 -11.77 8.27
C ASN A 103 -21.48 -10.31 7.86
N ALA A 104 -20.46 -9.72 8.46
CA ALA A 104 -20.00 -8.37 8.16
C ALA A 104 -19.44 -8.24 6.73
N VAL A 105 -18.70 -9.25 6.25
CA VAL A 105 -18.18 -9.28 4.88
C VAL A 105 -19.32 -9.43 3.87
N ILE A 106 -20.31 -10.30 4.12
CA ILE A 106 -21.49 -10.45 3.26
C ILE A 106 -22.29 -9.15 3.20
N TRP A 107 -22.54 -8.52 4.37
CA TRP A 107 -23.20 -7.23 4.44
C TRP A 107 -22.45 -6.17 3.61
N LEU A 108 -21.11 -6.12 3.72
CA LEU A 108 -20.27 -5.21 2.95
C LEU A 108 -20.41 -5.45 1.45
N TRP A 109 -20.36 -6.73 1.00
CA TRP A 109 -20.51 -7.06 -0.40
C TRP A 109 -21.87 -6.67 -0.97
N HIS A 110 -22.97 -6.84 -0.24
CA HIS A 110 -24.29 -6.39 -0.68
C HIS A 110 -24.41 -4.87 -0.85
N ARG A 111 -23.66 -4.09 -0.06
CA ARG A 111 -23.69 -2.63 -0.09
C ARG A 111 -22.68 -2.01 -1.04
N THR A 112 -21.73 -2.78 -1.50
CA THR A 112 -20.70 -2.31 -2.43
C THR A 112 -21.23 -2.47 -3.87
N PRO A 113 -21.11 -1.45 -4.74
CA PRO A 113 -21.37 -1.61 -6.17
C PRO A 113 -20.46 -2.68 -6.78
N LEU A 114 -20.98 -3.47 -7.74
CA LEU A 114 -20.25 -4.62 -8.29
C LEU A 114 -18.90 -4.27 -8.91
N ASP A 115 -18.79 -3.12 -9.53
CA ASP A 115 -17.53 -2.61 -10.12
C ASP A 115 -16.48 -2.21 -9.07
N GLN A 116 -16.87 -2.07 -7.80
CA GLN A 116 -15.97 -1.72 -6.70
C GLN A 116 -15.57 -2.93 -5.83
N HIS A 117 -16.19 -4.10 -6.01
CA HIS A 117 -15.91 -5.30 -5.22
C HIS A 117 -14.43 -5.69 -5.24
N PHE A 118 -13.80 -5.61 -6.40
CA PHE A 118 -12.38 -5.91 -6.52
C PHE A 118 -11.53 -5.02 -5.61
N ILE A 119 -11.81 -3.71 -5.60
CA ILE A 119 -11.07 -2.73 -4.78
C ILE A 119 -11.29 -3.00 -3.30
N VAL A 120 -12.53 -3.19 -2.87
CA VAL A 120 -12.87 -3.48 -1.47
C VAL A 120 -12.19 -4.75 -0.98
N ASN A 121 -12.22 -5.84 -1.76
CA ASN A 121 -11.53 -7.08 -1.43
C ASN A 121 -10.00 -6.92 -1.38
N LYS A 122 -9.42 -6.06 -2.23
CA LYS A 122 -8.00 -5.70 -2.16
C LYS A 122 -7.66 -4.92 -0.89
N LEU A 123 -8.52 -4.02 -0.45
CA LEU A 123 -8.32 -3.30 0.81
C LEU A 123 -8.37 -4.27 2.01
N LEU A 124 -9.33 -5.18 2.05
CA LEU A 124 -9.45 -6.20 3.09
C LEU A 124 -8.22 -7.13 3.16
N THR A 125 -7.72 -7.55 2.01
CA THR A 125 -6.58 -8.48 1.94
C THR A 125 -5.22 -7.79 2.07
N GLY A 126 -5.17 -6.45 2.06
CA GLY A 126 -3.91 -5.69 2.05
C GLY A 126 -3.09 -5.91 0.77
N GLY A 127 -3.71 -6.45 -0.28
CA GLY A 127 -3.07 -6.77 -1.57
C GLY A 127 -3.19 -5.67 -2.62
N PHE A 128 -3.47 -4.43 -2.20
CA PHE A 128 -3.62 -3.30 -3.11
C PHE A 128 -2.27 -2.94 -3.74
N ARG A 129 -2.20 -2.98 -5.07
CA ARG A 129 -1.01 -2.60 -5.84
C ARG A 129 -1.45 -1.87 -7.09
N VAL A 130 -0.95 -0.66 -7.27
CA VAL A 130 -1.27 0.20 -8.43
C VAL A 130 -0.18 0.15 -9.50
N GLY A 131 0.97 -0.45 -9.21
CA GLY A 131 2.09 -0.54 -10.17
C GLY A 131 2.83 0.78 -10.40
N VAL A 132 2.65 1.76 -9.54
CA VAL A 132 3.33 3.06 -9.60
C VAL A 132 4.61 2.99 -8.77
N SER A 133 5.72 3.46 -9.32
CA SER A 133 7.00 3.52 -8.59
C SER A 133 7.01 4.67 -7.58
N THR A 134 7.70 4.48 -6.46
CA THR A 134 7.89 5.55 -5.46
C THR A 134 8.52 6.81 -6.08
N GLY A 135 9.44 6.65 -7.05
CA GLY A 135 10.04 7.79 -7.74
C GLY A 135 9.01 8.62 -8.55
N LEU A 136 8.07 7.95 -9.25
CA LEU A 136 7.01 8.65 -9.96
C LEU A 136 6.06 9.38 -8.99
N ILE A 137 5.74 8.75 -7.87
CA ILE A 137 4.93 9.38 -6.81
C ILE A 137 5.64 10.60 -6.23
N SER A 138 6.94 10.48 -5.94
CA SER A 138 7.74 11.59 -5.39
C SER A 138 7.78 12.78 -6.35
N ARG A 139 7.97 12.51 -7.64
CA ARG A 139 7.95 13.54 -8.68
C ARG A 139 6.58 14.21 -8.79
N ALA A 140 5.50 13.43 -8.80
CA ALA A 140 4.14 13.96 -8.87
C ALA A 140 3.80 14.86 -7.67
N ILE A 141 4.23 14.48 -6.47
CA ILE A 141 4.05 15.32 -5.26
C ILE A 141 4.90 16.59 -5.37
N ALA A 142 6.16 16.47 -5.78
CA ALA A 142 7.06 17.61 -5.94
C ALA A 142 6.47 18.64 -6.91
N GLU A 143 5.98 18.18 -8.06
CA GLU A 143 5.33 19.03 -9.07
C GLU A 143 4.03 19.65 -8.56
N ALA A 144 3.17 18.86 -7.90
CA ALA A 144 1.87 19.33 -7.42
C ALA A 144 1.97 20.38 -6.29
N PHE A 145 3.05 20.35 -5.50
CA PHE A 145 3.24 21.23 -4.34
C PHE A 145 4.42 22.19 -4.48
N ASP A 146 5.01 22.28 -5.67
CA ASP A 146 6.17 23.14 -5.97
C ASP A 146 7.35 22.92 -5.00
N LEU A 147 7.75 21.63 -4.86
CA LEU A 147 8.82 21.18 -3.98
C LEU A 147 9.97 20.56 -4.78
N GLU A 148 11.17 20.54 -4.20
CA GLU A 148 12.26 19.76 -4.76
C GLU A 148 11.98 18.26 -4.61
N GLU A 149 12.14 17.47 -5.70
CA GLU A 149 11.91 16.01 -5.71
C GLU A 149 12.74 15.30 -4.63
N SER A 150 13.99 15.73 -4.45
CA SER A 150 14.91 15.19 -3.43
C SER A 150 14.36 15.35 -2.01
N LEU A 151 13.68 16.44 -1.71
CA LEU A 151 13.04 16.68 -0.42
C LEU A 151 11.87 15.74 -0.19
N VAL A 152 11.02 15.54 -1.21
CA VAL A 152 9.89 14.61 -1.12
C VAL A 152 10.38 13.18 -0.93
N VAL A 153 11.39 12.74 -1.69
CA VAL A 153 12.04 11.44 -1.52
C VAL A 153 12.55 11.28 -0.10
N GLN A 154 13.27 12.27 0.42
CA GLN A 154 13.79 12.25 1.79
C GLN A 154 12.67 12.12 2.84
N ARG A 155 11.57 12.86 2.69
CA ARG A 155 10.43 12.82 3.62
C ARG A 155 9.65 11.50 3.57
N LEU A 156 9.68 10.78 2.45
CA LEU A 156 9.08 9.46 2.28
C LEU A 156 9.97 8.31 2.79
N MET A 157 11.27 8.57 3.00
CA MET A 157 12.18 7.58 3.58
C MET A 157 11.84 7.32 5.05
N GLY A 158 12.00 6.07 5.48
CA GLY A 158 11.61 5.64 6.83
C GLY A 158 10.13 5.34 7.01
N GLY A 159 9.35 5.38 5.94
CA GLY A 159 7.94 5.04 5.96
C GLY A 159 7.01 6.24 5.94
N PHE A 160 5.82 6.01 5.43
CA PHE A 160 4.72 6.98 5.43
C PHE A 160 3.52 6.36 6.14
N GLU A 161 3.15 6.94 7.29
CA GLU A 161 1.91 6.59 7.99
C GLU A 161 0.77 7.50 7.53
N PRO A 162 -0.43 6.95 7.28
CA PRO A 162 -1.55 7.71 6.76
C PRO A 162 -2.18 8.58 7.85
N SER A 163 -1.68 9.79 7.99
CA SER A 163 -2.31 10.80 8.83
C SER A 163 -2.33 12.14 8.12
N ALA A 164 -3.35 12.96 8.43
CA ALA A 164 -3.47 14.31 7.89
C ALA A 164 -2.23 15.16 8.22
N GLU A 165 -1.68 14.99 9.42
CA GLU A 165 -0.49 15.69 9.87
C GLU A 165 0.74 15.28 9.06
N ARG A 166 0.93 13.97 8.85
CA ARG A 166 2.06 13.46 8.07
C ARG A 166 1.99 13.89 6.61
N PHE A 167 0.79 13.97 6.04
CA PHE A 167 0.61 14.49 4.68
C PHE A 167 0.93 15.98 4.59
N LYS A 168 0.49 16.78 5.57
CA LYS A 168 0.86 18.21 5.64
C LYS A 168 2.36 18.40 5.76
N GLN A 169 3.04 17.63 6.62
CA GLN A 169 4.50 17.66 6.74
C GLN A 169 5.20 17.29 5.43
N LEU A 170 4.68 16.26 4.72
CA LEU A 170 5.22 15.83 3.43
C LEU A 170 5.15 16.96 2.39
N THR A 171 4.06 17.71 2.37
CA THR A 171 3.76 18.74 1.36
C THR A 171 4.08 20.17 1.80
N ALA A 172 4.60 20.36 3.01
CA ALA A 172 4.99 21.69 3.51
C ALA A 172 6.19 22.25 2.73
N CYS A 173 6.28 23.59 2.62
CA CYS A 173 7.47 24.23 2.10
C CYS A 173 8.71 23.85 2.92
N ALA A 174 9.86 23.76 2.26
CA ALA A 174 11.12 23.45 2.93
C ALA A 174 11.46 24.50 4.00
N THR A 175 11.82 24.04 5.19
CA THR A 175 12.36 24.92 6.24
C THR A 175 13.88 24.81 6.27
N ALA A 176 14.58 25.89 6.66
CA ALA A 176 16.05 25.92 6.72
C ALA A 176 16.65 24.84 7.64
N ASP A 177 15.87 24.32 8.58
CA ASP A 177 16.29 23.29 9.54
C ASP A 177 16.04 21.85 9.07
N GLU A 178 15.29 21.62 7.99
CA GLU A 178 15.00 20.26 7.51
C GLU A 178 16.23 19.53 6.98
N HIS A 179 17.19 20.24 6.42
CA HIS A 179 18.49 19.67 6.07
C HIS A 179 19.29 19.15 7.29
N ARG A 180 18.84 19.50 8.49
CA ARG A 180 19.46 19.08 9.76
C ARG A 180 18.62 18.06 10.54
N SER A 181 17.47 17.63 10.02
CA SER A 181 16.64 16.67 10.74
C SER A 181 17.41 15.40 11.06
N SER A 182 17.38 15.04 12.33
CA SER A 182 18.14 13.95 12.90
C SER A 182 17.74 12.59 12.31
N GLY A 183 18.71 11.89 11.75
CA GLY A 183 18.58 10.44 11.49
C GLY A 183 17.94 10.04 10.17
N THR A 184 17.34 10.91 9.39
CA THR A 184 16.75 10.54 8.08
C THR A 184 17.83 10.13 7.09
N PRO A 185 17.68 8.95 6.43
CA PRO A 185 18.68 8.45 5.48
C PRO A 185 18.66 9.26 4.18
N TYR A 186 19.77 9.20 3.45
CA TYR A 186 19.81 9.68 2.07
C TYR A 186 19.24 8.62 1.12
N PRO A 187 18.72 9.02 -0.06
CA PRO A 187 18.34 8.06 -1.08
C PRO A 187 19.52 7.14 -1.42
N PHE A 188 19.27 5.82 -1.43
CA PHE A 188 20.31 4.88 -1.84
C PHE A 188 20.58 5.05 -3.33
N TYR A 189 21.84 5.28 -3.68
CA TYR A 189 22.25 5.36 -5.07
C TYR A 189 22.09 4.00 -5.75
N LEU A 190 21.44 4.01 -6.91
CA LEU A 190 21.27 2.83 -7.76
C LEU A 190 22.25 2.92 -8.93
N ALA A 191 23.12 1.94 -9.04
CA ALA A 191 23.99 1.83 -10.20
C ALA A 191 23.15 1.56 -11.46
N SER A 192 23.43 2.29 -12.53
CA SER A 192 22.93 1.99 -13.87
C SER A 192 23.81 0.93 -14.55
N PRO A 193 23.25 0.15 -15.48
CA PRO A 193 24.08 -0.71 -16.33
C PRO A 193 25.15 0.14 -17.05
N LEU A 194 26.37 -0.37 -17.06
CA LEU A 194 27.47 0.26 -17.78
C LEU A 194 27.46 -0.19 -19.23
N GLU A 195 27.43 0.76 -20.14
CA GLU A 195 27.70 0.53 -21.57
C GLU A 195 29.23 0.50 -21.78
N PRO A 196 29.81 -0.62 -22.24
CA PRO A 196 31.27 -0.75 -22.36
C PRO A 196 31.93 0.35 -23.20
N GLU A 197 31.22 0.87 -24.20
CA GLU A 197 31.68 1.93 -25.09
C GLU A 197 32.02 3.22 -24.33
N ARG A 198 31.27 3.55 -23.28
CA ARG A 198 31.51 4.72 -22.43
C ARG A 198 32.87 4.68 -21.71
N LEU A 199 33.39 3.49 -21.42
CA LEU A 199 34.71 3.35 -20.82
C LEU A 199 35.84 3.78 -21.78
N LEU A 200 35.60 3.66 -23.08
CA LEU A 200 36.58 4.05 -24.11
C LEU A 200 36.56 5.55 -24.41
N GLU A 201 35.45 6.22 -24.08
CA GLU A 201 35.23 7.64 -24.36
C GLU A 201 35.61 8.56 -23.18
N THR A 202 35.84 7.99 -22.00
CA THR A 202 36.08 8.74 -20.76
C THR A 202 37.46 8.41 -20.17
N SER A 203 37.98 9.34 -19.37
CA SER A 203 39.25 9.10 -18.67
C SER A 203 39.10 8.07 -17.55
N THR A 204 40.08 7.26 -17.32
CA THR A 204 40.12 6.32 -16.19
C THR A 204 40.02 6.99 -14.83
N SER A 205 40.40 8.26 -14.73
CA SER A 205 40.24 9.08 -13.51
C SER A 205 38.78 9.42 -13.17
N ASP A 206 37.86 9.29 -14.13
CA ASP A 206 36.44 9.60 -13.96
C ASP A 206 35.66 8.41 -13.40
N TRP A 207 36.34 7.28 -13.21
CA TRP A 207 35.74 6.03 -12.75
C TRP A 207 36.28 5.57 -11.42
N GLN A 208 35.39 5.04 -10.58
CA GLN A 208 35.73 4.32 -9.38
C GLN A 208 35.38 2.85 -9.56
N LEU A 209 36.36 1.96 -9.42
CA LEU A 209 36.14 0.52 -9.45
C LEU A 209 36.13 -0.03 -8.02
N GLU A 210 35.07 -0.75 -7.69
CA GLU A 210 34.92 -1.35 -6.38
C GLU A 210 34.30 -2.76 -6.46
N TRP A 211 34.55 -3.58 -5.43
CA TRP A 211 33.90 -4.88 -5.32
C TRP A 211 32.42 -4.72 -4.98
N LYS A 212 31.57 -5.41 -5.73
CA LYS A 212 30.14 -5.50 -5.40
C LYS A 212 29.93 -6.69 -4.46
N TRP A 213 29.92 -6.42 -3.18
CA TRP A 213 29.62 -7.43 -2.17
C TRP A 213 28.14 -7.80 -2.22
N ASP A 214 27.83 -9.09 -2.08
CA ASP A 214 26.47 -9.57 -1.88
C ASP A 214 26.14 -9.49 -0.39
N GLY A 215 25.18 -8.64 -0.05
CA GLY A 215 24.82 -8.36 1.34
C GLY A 215 23.80 -7.23 1.48
N ILE A 216 23.41 -6.98 2.72
CA ILE A 216 22.49 -5.87 3.04
C ILE A 216 23.26 -4.56 2.93
N ARG A 217 22.79 -3.68 2.05
CA ARG A 217 23.32 -2.30 1.98
C ARG A 217 22.65 -1.45 3.05
N GLY A 218 23.49 -0.77 3.83
CA GLY A 218 23.04 0.12 4.89
C GLY A 218 23.72 1.49 4.82
N GLN A 219 23.10 2.46 5.45
CA GLN A 219 23.67 3.79 5.72
C GLN A 219 23.83 3.96 7.23
N LEU A 220 25.04 4.23 7.66
CA LEU A 220 25.30 4.67 9.02
C LEU A 220 25.35 6.20 9.03
N ILE A 221 24.45 6.82 9.76
CA ILE A 221 24.33 8.27 9.84
C ILE A 221 24.64 8.72 11.25
N HIS A 222 25.63 9.60 11.41
CA HIS A 222 25.93 10.27 12.66
C HIS A 222 25.57 11.75 12.53
N ARG A 223 24.56 12.21 13.28
CA ARG A 223 24.14 13.62 13.30
C ARG A 223 23.85 14.07 14.72
N GLY A 224 24.49 15.16 15.13
CA GLY A 224 24.43 15.61 16.51
C GLY A 224 24.91 14.52 17.48
N ALA A 225 24.11 14.18 18.47
CA ALA A 225 24.39 13.11 19.44
C ALA A 225 23.85 11.73 19.01
N GLY A 226 23.16 11.63 17.87
CA GLY A 226 22.49 10.41 17.41
C GLY A 226 23.31 9.65 16.37
N VAL A 227 23.28 8.31 16.46
CA VAL A 227 23.79 7.40 15.45
C VAL A 227 22.66 6.49 14.98
N TYR A 228 22.45 6.44 13.67
CA TYR A 228 21.33 5.74 13.05
C TYR A 228 21.84 4.79 11.98
N LEU A 229 21.30 3.59 11.92
CA LEU A 229 21.57 2.61 10.88
C LEU A 229 20.30 2.30 10.10
N TRP A 230 20.35 2.53 8.80
CA TRP A 230 19.24 2.27 7.89
C TRP A 230 19.60 1.20 6.87
N SER A 231 18.69 0.32 6.54
CA SER A 231 18.85 -0.63 5.44
C SER A 231 18.12 -0.15 4.18
N ARG A 232 18.54 -0.67 3.02
CA ARG A 232 17.89 -0.36 1.74
C ARG A 232 16.46 -0.91 1.62
N GLY A 233 16.11 -1.89 2.44
CA GLY A 233 14.84 -2.63 2.35
C GLY A 233 13.67 -1.98 3.08
N GLU A 234 13.84 -0.78 3.62
CA GLU A 234 12.77 -0.06 4.33
C GLU A 234 12.03 0.90 3.42
#